data_cfc62b37145d45b0fbe90e4d4d14bea2
#
_entry.id   cfc62b37145d45b0fbe90e4d4d14bea2
#
_cell.length_a   1.000
_cell.length_b   1.000
_cell.length_c   1.000
_cell.angle_alpha   90.00
_cell.angle_beta   90.00
_cell.angle_gamma   90.00
#
_symmetry.space_group_name_H-M   'P 1'
#
loop_
_entity.id
_entity.type
_entity.pdbx_description
1 polymer ?
#
loop_
_entity_poly.entity_id
_entity_poly.type
_entity_poly.pdbx_seq_one_letter_code
_entity_poly.pdbx_strand_id
1 'polypeptide(L)'
;CIRDRYGVDHTVIPDRIEAGTFMIAAAMVGGDVLISNVLTEHLKPLLAKLNEAGVKVVKDIDSVRVISDGKIRSTDIKTLPYPGFPTDLQAQFMALMTIGDGLSRVTETVFENRFMHVGELQRMGASIQVEGRTASIRGVPFLRGAFVRATDLRAGAALTLACLAAHGQTE
;
A
#
# COMPACT_ATOMS: atom_id res chain seq x y z
N CYS A 1 -35.07 24.44 -10.76
CA CYS A 1 -33.99 25.23 -10.20
C CYS A 1 -33.01 25.58 -11.30
N ILE A 2 -32.89 26.86 -11.65
CA ILE A 2 -31.83 27.37 -12.51
C ILE A 2 -30.58 27.38 -11.64
N ARG A 3 -29.61 26.55 -12.00
CA ARG A 3 -28.28 26.60 -11.39
C ARG A 3 -27.39 27.36 -12.35
N ASP A 4 -27.10 28.59 -12.02
CA ASP A 4 -26.11 29.35 -12.75
C ASP A 4 -24.74 28.72 -12.55
N ARG A 5 -24.02 28.56 -13.65
CA ARG A 5 -22.64 28.03 -13.66
C ARG A 5 -21.73 29.13 -14.13
N TYR A 6 -20.70 29.39 -13.37
CA TYR A 6 -19.68 30.38 -13.68
C TYR A 6 -18.36 29.67 -13.95
N GLY A 7 -17.51 30.27 -14.76
CA GLY A 7 -16.12 29.84 -14.88
C GLY A 7 -15.41 30.00 -13.55
N VAL A 8 -14.57 29.05 -13.19
CA VAL A 8 -13.76 29.05 -11.96
C VAL A 8 -12.40 28.45 -12.24
N ASP A 9 -11.37 29.07 -11.69
CA ASP A 9 -10.04 28.45 -11.62
C ASP A 9 -10.01 27.51 -10.44
N HIS A 10 -9.61 26.26 -10.68
CA HIS A 10 -9.55 25.24 -9.67
C HIS A 10 -8.26 24.43 -9.79
N THR A 11 -7.56 24.27 -8.68
CA THR A 11 -6.40 23.36 -8.59
C THR A 11 -6.86 22.04 -8.00
N VAL A 12 -6.62 20.94 -8.72
CA VAL A 12 -6.93 19.59 -8.23
C VAL A 12 -6.00 19.25 -7.06
N ILE A 13 -6.57 18.71 -5.99
CA ILE A 13 -5.78 18.27 -4.83
C ILE A 13 -4.87 17.08 -5.22
N PRO A 14 -3.68 16.94 -4.59
CA PRO A 14 -2.80 15.80 -4.82
C PRO A 14 -3.45 14.46 -4.51
N ASP A 15 -3.15 13.44 -5.33
CA ASP A 15 -3.67 12.09 -5.12
C ASP A 15 -2.97 11.41 -3.95
N ARG A 16 -3.72 11.19 -2.87
CA ARG A 16 -3.23 10.48 -1.68
C ARG A 16 -2.90 9.01 -1.94
N ILE A 17 -3.52 8.38 -2.93
CA ILE A 17 -3.30 6.96 -3.23
C ILE A 17 -1.99 6.79 -3.99
N GLU A 18 -1.71 7.67 -4.95
CA GLU A 18 -0.42 7.73 -5.62
C GLU A 18 0.70 7.98 -4.62
N ALA A 19 0.60 9.03 -3.80
CA ALA A 19 1.57 9.34 -2.76
C ALA A 19 1.78 8.15 -1.78
N GLY A 20 0.69 7.54 -1.32
CA GLY A 20 0.74 6.37 -0.45
C GLY A 20 1.40 5.16 -1.09
N THR A 21 1.20 4.93 -2.38
CA THR A 21 1.86 3.85 -3.13
C THR A 21 3.37 4.04 -3.17
N PHE A 22 3.86 5.26 -3.45
CA PHE A 22 5.31 5.57 -3.40
C PHE A 22 5.89 5.49 -1.98
N MET A 23 5.12 5.86 -0.94
CA MET A 23 5.55 5.67 0.45
C MET A 23 5.74 4.18 0.80
N ILE A 24 4.82 3.33 0.34
CA ILE A 24 4.92 1.88 0.53
C ILE A 24 6.10 1.32 -0.27
N ALA A 25 6.34 1.79 -1.51
CA ALA A 25 7.51 1.43 -2.30
C ALA A 25 8.81 1.73 -1.56
N ALA A 26 8.96 2.97 -1.06
CA ALA A 26 10.13 3.39 -0.30
C ALA A 26 10.33 2.57 0.99
N ALA A 27 9.23 2.24 1.68
CA ALA A 27 9.28 1.37 2.85
C ALA A 27 9.79 -0.03 2.52
N MET A 28 9.33 -0.60 1.40
CA MET A 28 9.59 -1.98 0.98
C MET A 28 11.01 -2.18 0.45
N VAL A 29 11.50 -1.24 -0.35
CA VAL A 29 12.83 -1.31 -0.97
C VAL A 29 13.92 -0.82 -0.02
N GLY A 30 13.55 0.02 0.94
CA GLY A 30 14.51 0.72 1.79
C GLY A 30 15.05 2.00 1.15
N GLY A 31 15.77 2.79 1.93
CA GLY A 31 16.36 4.06 1.50
C GLY A 31 15.74 5.27 2.18
N ASP A 32 15.91 6.42 1.58
CA ASP A 32 15.50 7.73 2.07
C ASP A 32 14.85 8.52 0.93
N VAL A 33 13.52 8.59 0.93
CA VAL A 33 12.73 9.15 -0.17
C VAL A 33 11.85 10.29 0.34
N LEU A 34 11.93 11.44 -0.33
CA LEU A 34 11.05 12.58 -0.12
C LEU A 34 9.93 12.56 -1.16
N ILE A 35 8.69 12.53 -0.69
CA ILE A 35 7.48 12.67 -1.51
C ILE A 35 6.91 14.06 -1.26
N SER A 36 6.95 14.93 -2.26
CA SER A 36 6.47 16.30 -2.21
C SER A 36 5.08 16.46 -2.83
N ASN A 37 4.47 17.61 -2.61
CA ASN A 37 3.12 17.94 -3.08
C ASN A 37 2.08 16.93 -2.57
N VAL A 38 2.04 16.71 -1.26
CA VAL A 38 1.09 15.80 -0.60
C VAL A 38 0.33 16.51 0.51
N LEU A 39 -0.95 16.19 0.64
CA LEU A 39 -1.75 16.59 1.80
C LEU A 39 -1.60 15.54 2.90
N THR A 40 -0.69 15.78 3.83
CA THR A 40 -0.31 14.82 4.90
C THR A 40 -1.50 14.42 5.78
N GLU A 41 -2.48 15.31 5.94
CA GLU A 41 -3.71 15.06 6.68
C GLU A 41 -4.54 13.91 6.09
N HIS A 42 -4.52 13.74 4.77
CA HIS A 42 -5.23 12.67 4.07
C HIS A 42 -4.55 11.30 4.18
N LEU A 43 -3.31 11.27 4.66
CA LEU A 43 -2.47 10.09 4.75
C LEU A 43 -2.28 9.58 6.19
N LYS A 44 -2.86 10.24 7.19
CA LYS A 44 -2.69 9.89 8.61
C LYS A 44 -2.77 8.39 8.92
N PRO A 45 -3.77 7.63 8.43
CA PRO A 45 -3.85 6.20 8.71
C PRO A 45 -2.68 5.41 8.14
N LEU A 46 -2.24 5.72 6.92
CA LEU A 46 -1.08 5.08 6.30
C LEU A 46 0.20 5.40 7.06
N LEU A 47 0.43 6.68 7.38
CA LEU A 47 1.63 7.13 8.09
C LEU A 47 1.74 6.47 9.48
N ALA A 48 0.60 6.32 10.18
CA ALA A 48 0.55 5.61 11.45
C ALA A 48 0.96 4.13 11.29
N LYS A 49 0.45 3.46 10.25
CA LYS A 49 0.74 2.04 9.97
C LYS A 49 2.17 1.82 9.49
N LEU A 50 2.75 2.72 8.71
CA LEU A 50 4.16 2.66 8.34
C LEU A 50 5.08 2.82 9.58
N ASN A 51 4.77 3.76 10.47
CA ASN A 51 5.50 3.89 11.73
C ASN A 51 5.39 2.64 12.61
N GLU A 52 4.19 2.05 12.73
CA GLU A 52 3.96 0.78 13.43
C GLU A 52 4.77 -0.36 12.82
N ALA A 53 4.89 -0.40 11.50
CA ALA A 53 5.72 -1.34 10.76
C ALA A 53 7.24 -1.08 10.89
N GLY A 54 7.65 -0.05 11.62
CA GLY A 54 9.07 0.26 11.87
C GLY A 54 9.69 1.23 10.88
N VAL A 55 8.93 1.76 9.94
CA VAL A 55 9.40 2.73 8.95
C VAL A 55 9.37 4.14 9.57
N LYS A 56 10.48 4.86 9.50
CA LYS A 56 10.55 6.24 9.99
C LYS A 56 9.91 7.18 8.97
N VAL A 57 8.86 7.87 9.42
CA VAL A 57 8.14 8.84 8.58
C VAL A 57 8.24 10.23 9.20
N VAL A 58 8.78 11.18 8.44
CA VAL A 58 8.88 12.59 8.84
C VAL A 58 7.92 13.40 7.98
N LYS A 59 6.97 14.08 8.62
CA LYS A 59 5.97 14.93 7.98
C LYS A 59 6.41 16.37 7.96
N ASP A 60 6.16 17.05 6.85
CA ASP A 60 6.20 18.49 6.71
C ASP A 60 4.83 19.01 6.23
N ILE A 61 4.72 20.27 5.89
CA ILE A 61 3.46 20.92 5.48
C ILE A 61 2.88 20.26 4.24
N ASP A 62 3.71 20.06 3.20
CA ASP A 62 3.31 19.57 1.88
C ASP A 62 4.19 18.40 1.40
N SER A 63 4.93 17.77 2.30
CA SER A 63 5.82 16.67 1.97
C SER A 63 5.90 15.62 3.08
N VAL A 64 6.29 14.41 2.70
CA VAL A 64 6.57 13.30 3.60
C VAL A 64 7.89 12.67 3.20
N ARG A 65 8.81 12.55 4.16
CA ARG A 65 10.06 11.81 3.99
C ARG A 65 9.93 10.44 4.63
N VAL A 66 10.14 9.40 3.84
CA VAL A 66 10.10 8.00 4.27
C VAL A 66 11.53 7.47 4.32
N ILE A 67 11.94 6.97 5.48
CA ILE A 67 13.26 6.41 5.72
C ILE A 67 13.08 4.97 6.21
N SER A 68 13.61 4.01 5.48
CA SER A 68 13.50 2.59 5.79
C SER A 68 14.83 1.88 5.58
N ASP A 69 15.11 0.89 6.40
CA ASP A 69 16.24 -0.05 6.21
C ASP A 69 15.79 -1.36 5.52
N GLY A 70 14.54 -1.40 5.05
CA GLY A 70 13.92 -2.57 4.42
C GLY A 70 13.44 -3.63 5.42
N LYS A 71 13.64 -3.43 6.73
CA LYS A 71 13.16 -4.34 7.76
C LYS A 71 11.77 -3.94 8.21
N ILE A 72 10.78 -4.70 7.81
CA ILE A 72 9.38 -4.40 8.06
C ILE A 72 8.85 -5.28 9.17
N ARG A 73 8.22 -4.70 10.17
CA ARG A 73 7.47 -5.43 11.19
C ARG A 73 6.05 -5.68 10.71
N SER A 74 5.56 -6.87 10.94
CA SER A 74 4.18 -7.22 10.64
C SER A 74 3.19 -6.33 11.39
N THR A 75 2.19 -5.84 10.68
CA THR A 75 1.24 -4.86 11.17
C THR A 75 -0.15 -5.14 10.61
N ASP A 76 -1.15 -5.09 11.49
CA ASP A 76 -2.54 -5.32 11.10
C ASP A 76 -3.17 -4.06 10.54
N ILE A 77 -3.99 -4.21 9.48
CA ILE A 77 -4.85 -3.12 8.99
C ILE A 77 -6.30 -3.57 8.85
N LYS A 78 -7.20 -2.60 8.99
CA LYS A 78 -8.60 -2.71 8.66
C LYS A 78 -8.99 -1.54 7.78
N THR A 79 -9.48 -1.82 6.58
CA THR A 79 -9.96 -0.77 5.69
C THR A 79 -11.26 -0.16 6.25
N LEU A 80 -11.39 1.14 6.14
CA LEU A 80 -12.57 1.89 6.59
C LEU A 80 -12.80 3.07 5.63
N PRO A 81 -14.04 3.56 5.52
CA PRO A 81 -14.28 4.85 4.87
C PRO A 81 -13.43 5.96 5.48
N TYR A 82 -13.14 7.00 4.66
CA TYR A 82 -12.41 8.16 5.15
C TYR A 82 -13.02 8.71 6.46
N PRO A 83 -12.20 9.04 7.47
CA PRO A 83 -10.74 9.15 7.49
C PRO A 83 -9.98 7.87 7.90
N GLY A 84 -10.57 6.68 7.76
CA GLY A 84 -9.90 5.42 8.05
C GLY A 84 -8.87 5.00 7.01
N PHE A 85 -8.29 3.79 7.19
CA PHE A 85 -7.31 3.27 6.23
C PHE A 85 -7.98 3.01 4.87
N PRO A 86 -7.49 3.62 3.77
CA PRO A 86 -8.17 3.56 2.49
C PRO A 86 -8.06 2.16 1.86
N THR A 87 -9.20 1.65 1.40
CA THR A 87 -9.26 0.38 0.68
C THR A 87 -8.42 0.38 -0.60
N ASP A 88 -8.15 1.56 -1.19
CA ASP A 88 -7.32 1.71 -2.39
C ASP A 88 -5.81 1.50 -2.13
N LEU A 89 -5.38 1.49 -0.88
CA LEU A 89 -4.01 1.13 -0.48
C LEU A 89 -3.93 -0.26 0.17
N GLN A 90 -5.03 -1.00 0.24
CA GLN A 90 -5.09 -2.31 0.86
C GLN A 90 -4.15 -3.32 0.18
N ALA A 91 -4.21 -3.43 -1.15
CA ALA A 91 -3.41 -4.38 -1.91
C ALA A 91 -1.90 -4.07 -1.84
N GLN A 92 -1.53 -2.77 -1.93
CA GLN A 92 -0.16 -2.31 -1.80
C GLN A 92 0.40 -2.59 -0.40
N PHE A 93 -0.40 -2.33 0.64
CA PHE A 93 0.01 -2.64 2.02
C PHE A 93 0.13 -4.15 2.27
N MET A 94 -0.74 -4.96 1.65
CA MET A 94 -0.58 -6.42 1.67
C MET A 94 0.75 -6.85 1.05
N ALA A 95 1.14 -6.28 -0.08
CA ALA A 95 2.44 -6.55 -0.71
C ALA A 95 3.60 -6.23 0.27
N LEU A 96 3.55 -5.09 0.97
CA LEU A 96 4.54 -4.75 2.00
C LEU A 96 4.59 -5.81 3.12
N MET A 97 3.44 -6.28 3.60
CA MET A 97 3.36 -7.27 4.67
C MET A 97 3.87 -8.65 4.26
N THR A 98 3.98 -8.95 2.95
CA THR A 98 4.56 -10.23 2.50
C THR A 98 6.02 -10.42 2.89
N ILE A 99 6.76 -9.31 3.11
CA ILE A 99 8.16 -9.32 3.56
C ILE A 99 8.31 -8.87 5.03
N GLY A 100 7.20 -8.65 5.72
CA GLY A 100 7.19 -8.24 7.12
C GLY A 100 7.57 -9.39 8.08
N ASP A 101 8.31 -9.08 9.13
CA ASP A 101 8.64 -10.08 10.16
C ASP A 101 7.43 -10.38 11.05
N GLY A 102 6.85 -11.58 10.91
CA GLY A 102 5.73 -12.09 11.71
C GLY A 102 4.45 -12.36 10.90
N LEU A 103 3.31 -12.17 11.54
CA LEU A 103 1.98 -12.39 10.99
C LEU A 103 1.19 -11.09 10.97
N SER A 104 0.66 -10.73 9.82
CA SER A 104 -0.24 -9.57 9.64
C SER A 104 -1.64 -10.02 9.28
N ARG A 105 -2.64 -9.27 9.71
CA ARG A 105 -4.04 -9.43 9.30
C ARG A 105 -4.52 -8.20 8.57
N VAL A 106 -5.08 -8.43 7.40
CA VAL A 106 -5.71 -7.39 6.58
C VAL A 106 -7.19 -7.69 6.48
N THR A 107 -8.02 -6.84 7.07
CA THR A 107 -9.48 -6.97 7.03
C THR A 107 -10.07 -5.93 6.09
N GLU A 108 -10.75 -6.37 5.04
CA GLU A 108 -11.45 -5.52 4.09
C GLU A 108 -12.91 -5.35 4.50
N THR A 109 -13.33 -4.11 4.76
CA THR A 109 -14.70 -3.84 5.21
C THR A 109 -15.53 -2.98 4.25
N VAL A 110 -14.87 -2.39 3.24
CA VAL A 110 -15.52 -1.49 2.28
C VAL A 110 -16.08 -2.27 1.10
N PHE A 111 -15.24 -3.14 0.51
CA PHE A 111 -15.62 -3.93 -0.66
C PHE A 111 -15.67 -5.42 -0.36
N GLU A 112 -16.47 -6.12 -1.15
CA GLU A 112 -16.47 -7.59 -1.20
C GLU A 112 -15.47 -8.07 -2.25
N ASN A 113 -14.88 -9.25 -2.04
CA ASN A 113 -14.00 -9.93 -3.00
C ASN A 113 -12.80 -9.11 -3.50
N ARG A 114 -12.15 -8.33 -2.62
CA ARG A 114 -11.01 -7.48 -3.01
C ARG A 114 -9.64 -8.13 -2.80
N PHE A 115 -9.57 -9.47 -2.84
CA PHE A 115 -8.34 -10.24 -2.66
C PHE A 115 -7.89 -10.99 -3.93
N MET A 116 -8.34 -10.56 -5.11
CA MET A 116 -8.00 -11.24 -6.39
C MET A 116 -6.49 -11.25 -6.68
N HIS A 117 -5.75 -10.26 -6.20
CA HIS A 117 -4.28 -10.17 -6.35
C HIS A 117 -3.51 -11.18 -5.50
N VAL A 118 -4.15 -11.82 -4.51
CA VAL A 118 -3.49 -12.76 -3.59
C VAL A 118 -2.90 -13.96 -4.34
N GLY A 119 -3.62 -14.52 -5.30
CA GLY A 119 -3.12 -15.65 -6.10
C GLY A 119 -1.82 -15.32 -6.84
N GLU A 120 -1.68 -14.08 -7.31
CA GLU A 120 -0.48 -13.63 -8.00
C GLU A 120 0.70 -13.39 -7.02
N LEU A 121 0.42 -12.80 -5.85
CA LEU A 121 1.44 -12.70 -4.79
C LEU A 121 1.90 -14.08 -4.30
N GLN A 122 1.00 -15.06 -4.21
CA GLN A 122 1.36 -16.44 -3.86
C GLN A 122 2.26 -17.08 -4.93
N ARG A 123 2.07 -16.78 -6.22
CA ARG A 123 3.01 -17.20 -7.30
C ARG A 123 4.41 -16.64 -7.10
N MET A 124 4.52 -15.44 -6.55
CA MET A 124 5.80 -14.83 -6.16
C MET A 124 6.37 -15.37 -4.85
N GLY A 125 5.71 -16.36 -4.24
CA GLY A 125 6.15 -17.02 -3.02
C GLY A 125 5.60 -16.43 -1.71
N ALA A 126 4.64 -15.52 -1.77
CA ALA A 126 4.00 -14.97 -0.59
C ALA A 126 3.16 -16.04 0.15
N SER A 127 3.18 -16.01 1.47
CA SER A 127 2.37 -16.89 2.34
C SER A 127 1.14 -16.14 2.83
N ILE A 128 0.02 -16.31 2.14
CA ILE A 128 -1.23 -15.59 2.40
C ILE A 128 -2.38 -16.60 2.45
N GLN A 129 -3.23 -16.49 3.48
CA GLN A 129 -4.50 -17.22 3.59
C GLN A 129 -5.65 -16.24 3.68
N VAL A 130 -6.70 -16.46 2.89
CA VAL A 130 -7.90 -15.61 2.87
C VAL A 130 -9.07 -16.36 3.45
N GLU A 131 -9.72 -15.77 4.44
CA GLU A 131 -10.92 -16.29 5.08
C GLU A 131 -11.99 -15.18 5.11
N GLY A 132 -12.98 -15.28 4.24
CA GLY A 132 -14.02 -14.28 4.11
C GLY A 132 -13.45 -12.90 3.75
N ARG A 133 -13.58 -11.96 4.66
CA ARG A 133 -13.10 -10.57 4.48
C ARG A 133 -11.72 -10.31 5.13
N THR A 134 -11.01 -11.35 5.53
CA THR A 134 -9.71 -11.21 6.20
C THR A 134 -8.66 -12.05 5.51
N ALA A 135 -7.52 -11.43 5.22
CA ALA A 135 -6.31 -12.10 4.77
C ALA A 135 -5.29 -12.15 5.90
N SER A 136 -4.77 -13.33 6.18
CA SER A 136 -3.65 -13.56 7.09
C SER A 136 -2.38 -13.73 6.26
N ILE A 137 -1.37 -12.90 6.52
CA ILE A 137 -0.15 -12.81 5.74
C ILE A 137 1.01 -13.15 6.67
N ARG A 138 1.71 -14.23 6.39
CA ARG A 138 2.96 -14.56 7.06
C ARG A 138 4.10 -14.03 6.20
N GLY A 139 4.93 -13.18 6.76
CA GLY A 139 6.09 -12.66 6.05
C GLY A 139 7.05 -13.74 5.63
N VAL A 140 7.67 -13.55 4.48
CA VAL A 140 8.70 -14.43 3.91
C VAL A 140 10.02 -13.66 3.78
N PRO A 141 11.17 -14.33 3.81
CA PRO A 141 12.47 -13.67 3.73
C PRO A 141 12.67 -12.89 2.43
N PHE A 142 12.07 -13.35 1.33
CA PHE A 142 12.10 -12.71 0.02
C PHE A 142 10.97 -13.24 -0.87
N LEU A 143 10.54 -12.42 -1.80
CA LEU A 143 9.69 -12.81 -2.91
C LEU A 143 10.56 -13.24 -4.10
N ARG A 144 9.97 -14.01 -5.02
CA ARG A 144 10.62 -14.48 -6.25
C ARG A 144 9.93 -13.90 -7.47
N GLY A 145 10.73 -13.59 -8.48
CA GLY A 145 10.21 -13.24 -9.79
C GLY A 145 9.34 -14.36 -10.38
N ALA A 146 8.23 -13.98 -11.01
CA ALA A 146 7.25 -14.89 -11.60
C ALA A 146 6.50 -14.24 -12.74
N PHE A 147 5.84 -15.05 -13.58
CA PHE A 147 4.82 -14.56 -14.50
C PHE A 147 3.55 -14.25 -13.71
N VAL A 148 3.17 -12.98 -13.67
CA VAL A 148 2.01 -12.50 -12.92
C VAL A 148 1.10 -11.66 -13.80
N ARG A 149 -0.19 -11.66 -13.50
CA ARG A 149 -1.19 -10.92 -14.25
C ARG A 149 -1.90 -9.91 -13.35
N ALA A 150 -1.83 -8.65 -13.71
CA ALA A 150 -2.63 -7.62 -13.06
C ALA A 150 -4.10 -7.77 -13.51
N THR A 151 -4.99 -8.00 -12.58
CA THR A 151 -6.44 -8.16 -12.83
C THR A 151 -7.19 -6.85 -12.77
N ASP A 152 -6.64 -5.87 -12.07
CA ASP A 152 -7.18 -4.52 -11.92
C ASP A 152 -6.05 -3.53 -11.57
N LEU A 153 -6.38 -2.23 -11.54
CA LEU A 153 -5.43 -1.15 -11.26
C LEU A 153 -4.70 -1.33 -9.90
N ARG A 154 -5.41 -1.74 -8.85
CA ARG A 154 -4.83 -1.87 -7.50
C ARG A 154 -3.96 -3.12 -7.39
N ALA A 155 -4.40 -4.21 -8.03
CA ALA A 155 -3.58 -5.41 -8.20
C ALA A 155 -2.28 -5.08 -8.95
N GLY A 156 -2.36 -4.30 -10.03
CA GLY A 156 -1.20 -3.85 -10.79
C GLY A 156 -0.19 -3.09 -9.91
N ALA A 157 -0.66 -2.12 -9.13
CA ALA A 157 0.19 -1.38 -8.21
C ALA A 157 0.85 -2.30 -7.16
N ALA A 158 0.07 -3.20 -6.53
CA ALA A 158 0.59 -4.12 -5.53
C ALA A 158 1.63 -5.09 -6.09
N LEU A 159 1.40 -5.65 -7.28
CA LEU A 159 2.33 -6.55 -7.95
C LEU A 159 3.61 -5.82 -8.38
N THR A 160 3.51 -4.58 -8.88
CA THR A 160 4.68 -3.75 -9.18
C THR A 160 5.55 -3.52 -7.95
N LEU A 161 4.93 -3.23 -6.79
CA LEU A 161 5.64 -3.10 -5.52
C LEU A 161 6.31 -4.43 -5.12
N ALA A 162 5.59 -5.54 -5.23
CA ALA A 162 6.14 -6.86 -4.93
C ALA A 162 7.34 -7.20 -5.84
N CYS A 163 7.30 -6.81 -7.13
CA CYS A 163 8.40 -6.97 -8.06
C CYS A 163 9.67 -6.22 -7.64
N LEU A 164 9.53 -5.01 -7.07
CA LEU A 164 10.66 -4.22 -6.58
C LEU A 164 11.44 -4.92 -5.45
N ALA A 165 10.76 -5.75 -4.67
CA ALA A 165 11.36 -6.51 -3.56
C ALA A 165 11.62 -7.99 -3.91
N ALA A 166 11.29 -8.44 -5.11
CA ALA A 166 11.46 -9.81 -5.54
C ALA A 166 12.87 -10.07 -6.08
N HIS A 167 13.37 -11.27 -5.87
CA HIS A 167 14.60 -11.76 -6.50
C HIS A 167 14.28 -12.43 -7.83
N GLY A 168 14.98 -12.06 -8.88
CA GLY A 168 14.80 -12.60 -10.23
C GLY A 168 13.96 -11.68 -11.12
N GLN A 169 13.50 -12.21 -12.24
CA GLN A 169 12.72 -11.48 -13.24
C GLN A 169 11.23 -11.74 -13.03
N THR A 170 10.43 -10.69 -13.14
CA THR A 170 8.95 -10.77 -13.15
C THR A 170 8.42 -10.23 -14.48
N GLU A 171 7.45 -10.92 -15.07
CA GLU A 171 6.79 -10.56 -16.32
C GLU A 171 5.26 -10.54 -16.14
#